data_aacaf59608572a25ee3c1623ad5b8908
#
_entry.id   aacaf59608572a25ee3c1623ad5b8908
#
_cell.length_a   1.000
_cell.length_b   1.000
_cell.length_c   1.000
_cell.angle_alpha   90.00
_cell.angle_beta   90.00
_cell.angle_gamma   90.00
#
_symmetry.space_group_name_H-M   'P 1'
#
loop_
_entity.id
_entity.type
_entity.pdbx_description
1 polymer ?
#
loop_
_entity_poly.entity_id
_entity_poly.type
_entity_poly.pdbx_seq_one_letter_code
_entity_poly.pdbx_strand_id
1 'polypeptide(L)'
;LHSTSRRQRQMCIRDRFNSLVVAGGSALLSVYFSALTAYAIHAYNFRFKNLAFTIIMVIMMVPTQVSALGFVDQMSKMRLMNSFIPLIVPSIASPVVFFFIKQYMDSVLPIELVEAARIDGAHEFRIFNQIVLPLMKPAIAVQAIFTFVSSWNNYFIPSLIINRDSKKTLPILIAQLRSADFLKFDMGKVYMMLGCAILPVIIVYLCLSKFIVRGVTLGGVKG
;
A
#
# COMPACT_ATOMS: atom_id res chain seq x y z
N LEU A 1 18.95 26.63 23.37
CA LEU A 1 17.75 26.77 22.49
C LEU A 1 18.00 26.31 21.04
N HIS A 2 19.16 26.57 20.44
CA HIS A 2 19.46 26.18 19.05
C HIS A 2 19.69 24.67 18.84
N SER A 3 20.19 23.93 19.82
CA SER A 3 20.47 22.49 19.69
C SER A 3 19.18 21.66 19.67
N THR A 4 18.16 22.05 20.42
CA THR A 4 16.86 21.39 20.50
C THR A 4 16.09 21.50 19.16
N SER A 5 16.14 22.68 18.55
CA SER A 5 15.50 22.92 17.24
C SER A 5 16.12 22.09 16.11
N ARG A 6 17.46 21.91 16.08
CA ARG A 6 18.13 21.06 15.09
C ARG A 6 17.77 19.58 15.26
N ARG A 7 17.75 19.06 16.50
CA ARG A 7 17.35 17.66 16.76
C ARG A 7 15.91 17.40 16.34
N GLN A 8 14.99 18.29 16.65
CA GLN A 8 13.58 18.16 16.26
C GLN A 8 13.41 18.17 14.73
N ARG A 9 14.14 19.03 14.01
CA ARG A 9 14.11 19.08 12.55
C ARG A 9 14.66 17.78 11.92
N GLN A 10 15.75 17.23 12.45
CA GLN A 10 16.32 15.97 11.98
C GLN A 10 15.39 14.78 12.27
N MET A 11 14.70 14.74 13.43
CA MET A 11 13.68 13.73 13.73
C MET A 11 12.55 13.80 12.70
N CYS A 12 12.01 14.97 12.44
CA CYS A 12 10.94 15.17 11.46
C CYS A 12 11.28 14.69 10.05
N ILE A 13 12.50 14.98 9.57
CA ILE A 13 12.97 14.57 8.24
C ILE A 13 13.09 13.05 8.18
N ARG A 14 13.67 12.43 9.19
CA ARG A 14 13.85 10.98 9.27
C ARG A 14 12.52 10.26 9.34
N ASP A 15 11.58 10.73 10.17
CA ASP A 15 10.29 10.09 10.36
C ASP A 15 9.42 10.18 9.10
N ARG A 16 9.56 11.27 8.31
CA ARG A 16 8.97 11.36 6.96
C ARG A 16 9.59 10.35 6.01
N PHE A 17 10.91 10.23 6.01
CA PHE A 17 11.59 9.23 5.18
C PHE A 17 11.18 7.81 5.55
N ASN A 18 11.10 7.49 6.85
CA ASN A 18 10.59 6.22 7.34
C ASN A 18 9.17 5.95 6.83
N SER A 19 8.26 6.94 6.96
CA SER A 19 6.89 6.83 6.46
C SER A 19 6.85 6.64 4.94
N LEU A 20 7.73 7.31 4.19
CA LEU A 20 7.82 7.19 2.74
C LEU A 20 8.29 5.80 2.31
N VAL A 21 9.28 5.25 3.00
CA VAL A 21 9.76 3.87 2.77
C VAL A 21 8.67 2.86 3.07
N VAL A 22 7.97 3.00 4.20
CA VAL A 22 6.89 2.08 4.58
C VAL A 22 5.73 2.20 3.60
N ALA A 23 5.21 3.41 3.34
CA ALA A 23 4.05 3.60 2.47
C ALA A 23 4.36 3.26 1.01
N GLY A 24 5.51 3.67 0.50
CA GLY A 24 5.96 3.35 -0.87
C GLY A 24 6.20 1.86 -1.06
N GLY A 25 6.91 1.23 -0.13
CA GLY A 25 7.15 -0.21 -0.15
C GLY A 25 5.86 -1.02 -0.09
N SER A 26 4.95 -0.66 0.81
CA SER A 26 3.64 -1.30 0.93
C SER A 26 2.80 -1.13 -0.34
N ALA A 27 2.75 0.06 -0.93
CA ALA A 27 2.00 0.31 -2.16
C ALA A 27 2.55 -0.51 -3.33
N LEU A 28 3.87 -0.51 -3.54
CA LEU A 28 4.51 -1.27 -4.62
C LEU A 28 4.26 -2.77 -4.50
N LEU A 29 4.51 -3.35 -3.32
CA LEU A 29 4.31 -4.79 -3.11
C LEU A 29 2.83 -5.16 -3.24
N SER A 30 1.94 -4.37 -2.64
CA SER A 30 0.51 -4.63 -2.66
C SER A 30 -0.04 -4.67 -4.09
N VAL A 31 0.21 -3.64 -4.90
CA VAL A 31 -0.36 -3.59 -6.26
C VAL A 31 0.24 -4.63 -7.20
N TYR A 32 1.55 -4.88 -7.10
CA TYR A 32 2.22 -5.84 -7.97
C TYR A 32 1.76 -7.27 -7.70
N PHE A 33 1.80 -7.71 -6.45
CA PHE A 33 1.41 -9.08 -6.09
C PHE A 33 -0.11 -9.30 -6.16
N SER A 34 -0.91 -8.27 -5.87
CA SER A 34 -2.36 -8.35 -6.10
C SER A 34 -2.72 -8.46 -7.57
N ALA A 35 -2.00 -7.73 -8.45
CA ALA A 35 -2.17 -7.86 -9.90
C ALA A 35 -1.75 -9.24 -10.40
N LEU A 36 -0.64 -9.78 -9.88
CA LEU A 36 -0.18 -11.13 -10.21
C LEU A 36 -1.19 -12.20 -9.77
N THR A 37 -1.73 -12.08 -8.55
CA THR A 37 -2.77 -12.99 -8.04
C THR A 37 -4.05 -12.87 -8.85
N ALA A 38 -4.47 -11.65 -9.21
CA ALA A 38 -5.63 -11.41 -10.06
C ALA A 38 -5.46 -12.04 -11.43
N TYR A 39 -4.27 -11.90 -12.04
CA TYR A 39 -3.93 -12.54 -13.30
C TYR A 39 -3.97 -14.07 -13.20
N ALA A 40 -3.41 -14.65 -12.16
CA ALA A 40 -3.45 -16.09 -11.95
C ALA A 40 -4.89 -16.61 -11.86
N ILE A 41 -5.76 -15.92 -11.09
CA ILE A 41 -7.18 -16.29 -10.98
C ILE A 41 -7.97 -15.96 -12.27
N HIS A 42 -7.54 -14.98 -13.09
CA HIS A 42 -8.18 -14.67 -14.37
C HIS A 42 -7.82 -15.67 -15.46
N ALA A 43 -6.53 -15.88 -15.68
CA ALA A 43 -5.97 -16.53 -16.86
C ALA A 43 -5.86 -18.07 -16.76
N TYR A 44 -5.95 -18.62 -15.55
CA TYR A 44 -5.81 -20.07 -15.35
C TYR A 44 -7.12 -20.72 -14.90
N ASN A 45 -7.38 -21.92 -15.44
CA ASN A 45 -8.46 -22.79 -14.98
C ASN A 45 -7.87 -23.89 -14.11
N PHE A 46 -8.14 -23.85 -12.81
CA PHE A 46 -7.73 -24.86 -11.83
C PHE A 46 -8.89 -25.22 -10.90
N ARG A 47 -8.85 -26.45 -10.36
CA ARG A 47 -9.97 -27.05 -9.62
C ARG A 47 -10.48 -26.20 -8.44
N PHE A 48 -9.58 -25.44 -7.76
CA PHE A 48 -9.91 -24.66 -6.57
C PHE A 48 -10.00 -23.16 -6.82
N LYS A 49 -10.13 -22.72 -8.07
CA LYS A 49 -10.19 -21.29 -8.47
C LYS A 49 -11.23 -20.49 -7.68
N ASN A 50 -12.48 -21.00 -7.67
CA ASN A 50 -13.58 -20.31 -6.99
C ASN A 50 -13.41 -20.34 -5.46
N LEU A 51 -12.90 -21.44 -4.91
CA LEU A 51 -12.60 -21.55 -3.49
C LEU A 51 -11.51 -20.54 -3.07
N ALA A 52 -10.43 -20.45 -3.84
CA ALA A 52 -9.36 -19.47 -3.59
C ALA A 52 -9.89 -18.04 -3.60
N PHE A 53 -10.71 -17.69 -4.60
CA PHE A 53 -11.36 -16.38 -4.66
C PHE A 53 -12.24 -16.13 -3.44
N THR A 54 -13.09 -17.10 -3.07
CA THR A 54 -13.98 -16.98 -1.91
C THR A 54 -13.20 -16.82 -0.62
N ILE A 55 -12.10 -17.57 -0.41
CA ILE A 55 -11.25 -17.44 0.78
C ILE A 55 -10.66 -16.03 0.87
N ILE A 56 -10.15 -15.48 -0.24
CA ILE A 56 -9.62 -14.13 -0.27
C ILE A 56 -10.71 -13.11 0.13
N MET A 57 -11.95 -13.29 -0.35
CA MET A 57 -13.06 -12.40 0.01
C MET A 57 -13.46 -12.52 1.48
N VAL A 58 -13.49 -13.72 2.04
CA VAL A 58 -13.80 -13.95 3.46
C VAL A 58 -12.77 -13.31 4.38
N ILE A 59 -11.49 -13.36 4.01
CA ILE A 59 -10.41 -12.70 4.79
C ILE A 59 -10.64 -11.19 4.93
N MET A 60 -11.26 -10.52 3.93
CA MET A 60 -11.58 -9.08 4.03
C MET A 60 -12.57 -8.77 5.15
N MET A 61 -13.35 -9.73 5.61
CA MET A 61 -14.34 -9.53 6.68
C MET A 61 -13.70 -9.56 8.08
N VAL A 62 -12.45 -10.00 8.20
CA VAL A 62 -11.74 -10.06 9.50
C VAL A 62 -11.27 -8.66 9.89
N PRO A 63 -11.73 -8.11 11.04
CA PRO A 63 -11.28 -6.81 11.49
C PRO A 63 -9.78 -6.80 11.82
N THR A 64 -9.05 -5.82 11.32
CA THR A 64 -7.60 -5.70 11.54
C THR A 64 -7.24 -5.59 13.02
N GLN A 65 -8.11 -4.98 13.83
CA GLN A 65 -7.89 -4.81 15.28
C GLN A 65 -7.88 -6.15 16.01
N VAL A 66 -8.71 -7.11 15.58
CA VAL A 66 -8.77 -8.45 16.18
C VAL A 66 -7.49 -9.25 15.89
N SER A 67 -6.99 -9.15 14.66
CA SER A 67 -5.77 -9.86 14.25
C SER A 67 -4.48 -9.20 14.76
N ALA A 68 -4.53 -7.95 15.23
CA ALA A 68 -3.35 -7.19 15.62
C ALA A 68 -2.55 -7.86 16.77
N LEU A 69 -3.23 -8.41 17.78
CA LEU A 69 -2.56 -9.07 18.92
C LEU A 69 -1.76 -10.29 18.47
N GLY A 70 -2.37 -11.17 17.68
CA GLY A 70 -1.69 -12.33 17.13
C GLY A 70 -0.54 -11.94 16.19
N PHE A 71 -0.72 -10.88 15.42
CA PHE A 71 0.31 -10.35 14.55
C PHE A 71 1.53 -9.86 15.33
N VAL A 72 1.33 -9.07 16.40
CA VAL A 72 2.41 -8.57 17.26
C VAL A 72 3.14 -9.71 17.95
N ASP A 73 2.42 -10.68 18.51
CA ASP A 73 3.02 -11.87 19.12
C ASP A 73 3.89 -12.64 18.14
N GLN A 74 3.38 -12.88 16.92
CA GLN A 74 4.14 -13.53 15.87
C GLN A 74 5.40 -12.75 15.47
N MET A 75 5.31 -11.41 15.30
CA MET A 75 6.46 -10.58 14.97
C MET A 75 7.48 -10.54 16.09
N SER A 76 7.05 -10.60 17.35
CA SER A 76 7.93 -10.69 18.52
C SER A 76 8.70 -12.02 18.53
N LYS A 77 8.02 -13.15 18.31
CA LYS A 77 8.64 -14.47 18.21
C LYS A 77 9.66 -14.57 17.07
N MET A 78 9.37 -13.93 15.94
CA MET A 78 10.27 -13.84 14.78
C MET A 78 11.41 -12.84 14.97
N ARG A 79 11.48 -12.09 16.09
CA ARG A 79 12.46 -11.03 16.38
C ARG A 79 12.43 -9.89 15.35
N LEU A 80 11.28 -9.61 14.77
CA LEU A 80 11.08 -8.57 13.76
C LEU A 80 10.56 -7.25 14.34
N MET A 81 10.44 -7.13 15.67
CA MET A 81 10.10 -5.87 16.33
C MET A 81 11.12 -4.78 15.99
N ASN A 82 10.67 -3.54 15.94
CA ASN A 82 11.49 -2.40 15.53
C ASN A 82 12.09 -2.54 14.12
N SER A 83 11.37 -3.18 13.19
CA SER A 83 11.73 -3.34 11.78
C SER A 83 10.59 -2.82 10.88
N PHE A 84 10.93 -2.41 9.65
CA PHE A 84 9.92 -2.06 8.64
C PHE A 84 9.38 -3.29 7.90
N ILE A 85 10.04 -4.44 8.02
CA ILE A 85 9.61 -5.69 7.38
C ILE A 85 8.15 -6.04 7.73
N PRO A 86 7.72 -6.03 9.02
CA PRO A 86 6.34 -6.31 9.39
C PRO A 86 5.33 -5.29 8.87
N LEU A 87 5.78 -4.09 8.53
CA LEU A 87 4.91 -3.03 8.01
C LEU A 87 4.77 -3.09 6.49
N ILE A 88 5.77 -3.63 5.79
CA ILE A 88 5.85 -3.63 4.32
C ILE A 88 5.47 -5.00 3.75
N VAL A 89 6.08 -6.10 4.22
CA VAL A 89 5.95 -7.42 3.60
C VAL A 89 4.52 -7.97 3.63
N PRO A 90 3.72 -7.83 4.71
CA PRO A 90 2.36 -8.34 4.72
C PRO A 90 1.43 -7.69 3.69
N SER A 91 1.80 -6.51 3.15
CA SER A 91 1.03 -5.84 2.09
C SER A 91 1.02 -6.62 0.76
N ILE A 92 1.89 -7.60 0.58
CA ILE A 92 1.86 -8.57 -0.54
C ILE A 92 0.48 -9.24 -0.62
N ALA A 93 -0.09 -9.60 0.52
CA ALA A 93 -1.42 -10.23 0.63
C ALA A 93 -2.48 -9.16 0.96
N SER A 94 -2.88 -8.36 -0.03
CA SER A 94 -3.92 -7.33 0.13
C SER A 94 -5.21 -7.74 -0.59
N PRO A 95 -6.20 -8.35 0.12
CA PRO A 95 -7.44 -8.80 -0.50
C PRO A 95 -8.23 -7.67 -1.16
N VAL A 96 -8.26 -6.49 -0.56
CA VAL A 96 -8.96 -5.31 -1.10
C VAL A 96 -8.38 -4.91 -2.46
N VAL A 97 -7.06 -4.74 -2.53
CA VAL A 97 -6.36 -4.37 -3.76
C VAL A 97 -6.53 -5.43 -4.83
N PHE A 98 -6.40 -6.71 -4.46
CA PHE A 98 -6.66 -7.84 -5.33
C PHE A 98 -8.08 -7.78 -5.92
N PHE A 99 -9.10 -7.57 -5.09
CA PHE A 99 -10.50 -7.52 -5.54
C PHE A 99 -10.71 -6.45 -6.62
N PHE A 100 -10.27 -5.21 -6.36
CA PHE A 100 -10.44 -4.12 -7.31
C PHE A 100 -9.67 -4.32 -8.61
N ILE A 101 -8.42 -4.82 -8.54
CA ILE A 101 -7.62 -5.13 -9.73
C ILE A 101 -8.27 -6.27 -10.51
N LYS A 102 -8.79 -7.30 -9.83
CA LYS A 102 -9.47 -8.43 -10.48
C LYS A 102 -10.73 -8.00 -11.21
N GLN A 103 -11.57 -7.16 -10.59
CA GLN A 103 -12.78 -6.62 -11.24
C GLN A 103 -12.45 -5.79 -12.48
N TYR A 104 -11.41 -4.96 -12.41
CA TYR A 104 -10.95 -4.20 -13.56
C TYR A 104 -10.38 -5.11 -14.64
N MET A 105 -9.61 -6.12 -14.27
CA MET A 105 -9.03 -7.11 -15.20
C MET A 105 -10.11 -7.87 -15.96
N ASP A 106 -11.19 -8.29 -15.30
CA ASP A 106 -12.30 -8.98 -15.93
C ASP A 106 -13.02 -8.13 -16.99
N SER A 107 -12.96 -6.81 -16.86
CA SER A 107 -13.58 -5.90 -17.82
C SER A 107 -12.70 -5.51 -19.00
N VAL A 108 -11.36 -5.60 -18.85
CA VAL A 108 -10.40 -5.01 -19.81
C VAL A 108 -9.46 -6.01 -20.46
N LEU A 109 -9.22 -7.17 -19.84
CA LEU A 109 -8.29 -8.18 -20.34
C LEU A 109 -9.06 -9.36 -20.99
N PRO A 110 -9.18 -9.41 -22.35
CA PRO A 110 -9.70 -10.59 -23.02
C PRO A 110 -8.74 -11.76 -22.85
N ILE A 111 -9.26 -12.96 -22.59
CA ILE A 111 -8.42 -14.15 -22.39
C ILE A 111 -7.69 -14.52 -23.68
N GLU A 112 -8.29 -14.25 -24.83
CA GLU A 112 -7.74 -14.51 -26.17
C GLU A 112 -6.40 -13.79 -26.38
N LEU A 113 -6.21 -12.61 -25.76
CA LEU A 113 -4.94 -11.89 -25.83
C LEU A 113 -3.81 -12.65 -25.12
N VAL A 114 -4.14 -13.27 -23.98
CA VAL A 114 -3.19 -14.11 -23.23
C VAL A 114 -2.88 -15.39 -24.00
N GLU A 115 -3.90 -16.02 -24.59
CA GLU A 115 -3.76 -17.25 -25.38
C GLU A 115 -2.93 -17.02 -26.65
N ALA A 116 -3.15 -15.91 -27.36
CA ALA A 116 -2.33 -15.53 -28.51
C ALA A 116 -0.86 -15.38 -28.14
N ALA A 117 -0.57 -14.69 -27.02
CA ALA A 117 0.81 -14.53 -26.55
C ALA A 117 1.47 -15.87 -26.16
N ARG A 118 0.69 -16.83 -25.66
CA ARG A 118 1.17 -18.21 -25.37
C ARG A 118 1.51 -18.96 -26.67
N ILE A 119 0.68 -18.82 -27.70
CA ILE A 119 0.92 -19.41 -29.04
C ILE A 119 2.20 -18.84 -29.63
N ASP A 120 2.46 -17.53 -29.46
CA ASP A 120 3.70 -16.87 -29.87
C ASP A 120 4.93 -17.29 -29.02
N GLY A 121 4.79 -18.23 -28.08
CA GLY A 121 5.87 -18.78 -27.25
C GLY A 121 6.32 -17.87 -26.10
N ALA A 122 5.52 -16.86 -25.74
CA ALA A 122 5.87 -16.00 -24.62
C ALA A 122 5.67 -16.73 -23.27
N HIS A 123 6.66 -16.65 -22.36
CA HIS A 123 6.54 -17.18 -21.01
C HIS A 123 5.56 -16.36 -20.17
N GLU A 124 4.85 -16.99 -19.25
CA GLU A 124 3.82 -16.37 -18.40
C GLU A 124 4.27 -15.09 -17.67
N PHE A 125 5.49 -15.08 -17.16
CA PHE A 125 6.05 -13.88 -16.49
C PHE A 125 6.26 -12.72 -17.48
N ARG A 126 6.59 -13.02 -18.74
CA ARG A 126 6.69 -12.02 -19.81
C ARG A 126 5.32 -11.50 -20.21
N ILE A 127 4.34 -12.39 -20.38
CA ILE A 127 2.94 -12.01 -20.66
C ILE A 127 2.43 -11.08 -19.57
N PHE A 128 2.61 -11.46 -18.29
CA PHE A 128 2.18 -10.63 -17.18
C PHE A 128 2.81 -9.24 -17.20
N ASN A 129 4.14 -9.14 -17.29
CA ASN A 129 4.82 -7.85 -17.17
C ASN A 129 4.72 -6.97 -18.43
N GLN A 130 4.68 -7.57 -19.64
CA GLN A 130 4.72 -6.81 -20.90
C GLN A 130 3.35 -6.57 -21.52
N ILE A 131 2.33 -7.38 -21.18
CA ILE A 131 0.99 -7.26 -21.73
C ILE A 131 0.00 -6.90 -20.65
N VAL A 132 -0.13 -7.74 -19.62
CA VAL A 132 -1.17 -7.57 -18.59
C VAL A 132 -0.93 -6.34 -17.74
N LEU A 133 0.26 -6.20 -17.16
CA LEU A 133 0.58 -5.08 -16.26
C LEU A 133 0.42 -3.69 -16.91
N PRO A 134 0.83 -3.48 -18.18
CA PRO A 134 0.56 -2.23 -18.91
C PRO A 134 -0.93 -1.94 -19.12
N LEU A 135 -1.76 -2.95 -19.40
CA LEU A 135 -3.21 -2.79 -19.54
C LEU A 135 -3.88 -2.44 -18.20
N MET A 136 -3.34 -2.96 -17.10
CA MET A 136 -3.84 -2.70 -15.73
C MET A 136 -3.38 -1.37 -15.14
N LYS A 137 -2.58 -0.56 -15.84
CA LYS A 137 -2.04 0.71 -15.32
C LYS A 137 -3.07 1.61 -14.64
N PRO A 138 -4.29 1.80 -15.17
CA PRO A 138 -5.28 2.66 -14.51
C PRO A 138 -5.71 2.12 -13.13
N ALA A 139 -6.05 0.84 -13.04
CA ALA A 139 -6.43 0.20 -11.78
C ALA A 139 -5.27 0.17 -10.78
N ILE A 140 -4.05 -0.14 -11.25
CA ILE A 140 -2.83 -0.12 -10.45
C ILE A 140 -2.57 1.27 -9.89
N ALA A 141 -2.71 2.33 -10.69
CA ALA A 141 -2.50 3.71 -10.23
C ALA A 141 -3.48 4.10 -9.13
N VAL A 142 -4.77 3.76 -9.29
CA VAL A 142 -5.80 4.01 -8.27
C VAL A 142 -5.46 3.27 -6.98
N GLN A 143 -5.18 1.98 -7.07
CA GLN A 143 -4.91 1.16 -5.90
C GLN A 143 -3.56 1.53 -5.23
N ALA A 144 -2.57 1.95 -6.00
CA ALA A 144 -1.31 2.45 -5.47
C ALA A 144 -1.51 3.72 -4.63
N ILE A 145 -2.35 4.66 -5.09
CA ILE A 145 -2.70 5.87 -4.32
C ILE A 145 -3.39 5.47 -3.02
N PHE A 146 -4.43 4.65 -3.08
CA PHE A 146 -5.19 4.25 -1.87
C PHE A 146 -4.31 3.51 -0.87
N THR A 147 -3.48 2.58 -1.33
CA THR A 147 -2.57 1.82 -0.45
C THR A 147 -1.50 2.73 0.14
N PHE A 148 -0.93 3.63 -0.67
CA PHE A 148 0.05 4.61 -0.18
C PHE A 148 -0.56 5.50 0.90
N VAL A 149 -1.73 6.10 0.65
CA VAL A 149 -2.40 6.99 1.60
C VAL A 149 -2.82 6.25 2.88
N SER A 150 -3.34 5.03 2.75
CA SER A 150 -3.71 4.19 3.89
C SER A 150 -2.49 3.85 4.75
N SER A 151 -1.39 3.43 4.14
CA SER A 151 -0.13 3.12 4.84
C SER A 151 0.54 4.37 5.42
N TRP A 152 0.53 5.49 4.68
CA TRP A 152 1.05 6.78 5.13
C TRP A 152 0.36 7.29 6.39
N ASN A 153 -0.96 7.13 6.49
CA ASN A 153 -1.76 7.58 7.63
C ASN A 153 -1.86 6.52 8.75
N ASN A 154 -1.30 5.32 8.54
CA ASN A 154 -1.43 4.25 9.51
C ASN A 154 -0.61 4.57 10.78
N TYR A 155 -1.32 4.70 11.88
CA TYR A 155 -0.75 4.84 13.22
C TYR A 155 -0.77 3.53 14.00
N PHE A 156 -1.87 2.76 13.87
CA PHE A 156 -2.19 1.66 14.78
C PHE A 156 -1.13 0.56 14.77
N ILE A 157 -0.92 -0.12 13.65
CA ILE A 157 0.06 -1.22 13.55
C ILE A 157 1.50 -0.72 13.78
N PRO A 158 1.96 0.40 13.17
CA PRO A 158 3.29 0.92 13.45
C PRO A 158 3.54 1.23 14.93
N SER A 159 2.56 1.75 15.66
CA SER A 159 2.71 2.05 17.09
C SER A 159 2.88 0.82 17.98
N LEU A 160 2.38 -0.34 17.54
CA LEU A 160 2.55 -1.62 18.24
C LEU A 160 3.92 -2.28 17.95
N ILE A 161 4.50 -2.03 16.78
CA ILE A 161 5.73 -2.69 16.30
C ILE A 161 6.96 -1.85 16.58
N ILE A 162 6.87 -0.50 16.46
CA ILE A 162 8.03 0.41 16.47
C ILE A 162 8.12 1.14 17.82
N ASN A 163 9.10 0.76 18.62
CA ASN A 163 9.41 1.42 19.91
C ASN A 163 10.65 2.32 19.80
N ARG A 164 11.57 2.09 18.84
CA ARG A 164 12.80 2.88 18.68
C ARG A 164 12.53 4.22 18.01
N ASP A 165 12.98 5.32 18.61
CA ASP A 165 12.83 6.68 18.07
C ASP A 165 13.41 6.84 16.66
N SER A 166 14.46 6.08 16.32
CA SER A 166 15.07 6.16 14.99
C SER A 166 14.21 5.59 13.86
N LYS A 167 13.18 4.80 14.18
CA LYS A 167 12.33 4.10 13.20
C LYS A 167 10.86 4.53 13.26
N LYS A 168 10.52 5.52 14.08
CA LYS A 168 9.17 6.05 14.15
C LYS A 168 8.71 6.57 12.79
N THR A 169 7.42 6.40 12.53
CA THR A 169 6.75 6.98 11.37
C THR A 169 6.11 8.31 11.76
N LEU A 170 5.79 9.13 10.78
CA LEU A 170 5.21 10.46 10.99
C LEU A 170 3.91 10.44 11.82
N PRO A 171 2.94 9.51 11.61
CA PRO A 171 1.76 9.42 12.46
C PRO A 171 2.06 9.16 13.93
N ILE A 172 3.08 8.34 14.24
CA ILE A 172 3.51 8.10 15.63
C ILE A 172 4.03 9.40 16.25
N LEU A 173 4.86 10.14 15.53
CA LEU A 173 5.39 11.41 16.01
C LEU A 173 4.28 12.45 16.27
N ILE A 174 3.33 12.57 15.34
CA ILE A 174 2.17 13.47 15.50
C ILE A 174 1.34 13.08 16.73
N ALA A 175 1.08 11.79 16.93
CA ALA A 175 0.35 11.31 18.10
C ALA A 175 1.08 11.62 19.40
N GLN A 176 2.38 11.43 19.46
CA GLN A 176 3.20 11.75 20.62
C GLN A 176 3.23 13.25 20.94
N LEU A 177 3.26 14.10 19.93
CA LEU A 177 3.19 15.55 20.13
C LEU A 177 1.82 16.00 20.66
N ARG A 178 0.74 15.32 20.26
CA ARG A 178 -0.61 15.61 20.76
C ARG A 178 -0.85 15.12 22.20
N SER A 179 -0.15 14.07 22.62
CA SER A 179 -0.23 13.52 23.99
C SER A 179 0.76 14.16 24.98
N ALA A 180 1.63 15.05 24.51
CA ALA A 180 2.52 15.81 25.38
C ALA A 180 1.74 16.79 26.26
N ASP A 181 2.29 17.06 27.47
CA ASP A 181 1.68 17.92 28.52
C ASP A 181 1.02 19.18 27.94
N PHE A 182 -0.21 19.45 28.36
CA PHE A 182 -1.02 20.59 27.89
C PHE A 182 -0.31 21.93 28.03
N LEU A 183 0.58 22.06 29.02
CA LEU A 183 1.39 23.27 29.28
C LEU A 183 2.57 23.43 28.28
N LYS A 184 2.96 22.39 27.57
CA LYS A 184 4.06 22.39 26.59
C LYS A 184 3.58 22.20 25.15
N PHE A 185 2.26 22.20 24.95
CA PHE A 185 1.64 21.92 23.67
C PHE A 185 1.75 23.12 22.73
N ASP A 186 2.61 23.01 21.71
CA ASP A 186 2.79 24.03 20.68
C ASP A 186 1.93 23.70 19.46
N MET A 187 0.72 24.26 19.40
CA MET A 187 -0.21 24.09 18.27
C MET A 187 0.42 24.47 16.93
N GLY A 188 1.24 25.50 16.91
CA GLY A 188 1.91 25.94 15.68
C GLY A 188 2.82 24.85 15.11
N LYS A 189 3.57 24.13 15.96
CA LYS A 189 4.40 23.00 15.52
C LYS A 189 3.57 21.85 14.96
N VAL A 190 2.45 21.51 15.62
CA VAL A 190 1.55 20.45 15.14
C VAL A 190 0.97 20.79 13.77
N TYR A 191 0.45 22.01 13.56
CA TYR A 191 -0.09 22.43 12.28
C TYR A 191 0.97 22.48 11.17
N MET A 192 2.19 22.95 11.49
CA MET A 192 3.29 22.92 10.54
C MET A 192 3.66 21.49 10.12
N MET A 193 3.64 20.54 11.06
CA MET A 193 3.91 19.13 10.76
C MET A 193 2.79 18.49 9.93
N LEU A 194 1.52 18.81 10.23
CA LEU A 194 0.38 18.36 9.45
C LEU A 194 0.46 18.90 8.00
N GLY A 195 0.76 20.20 7.83
CA GLY A 195 0.98 20.79 6.51
C GLY A 195 2.08 20.08 5.73
N CYS A 196 3.20 19.79 6.39
CA CYS A 196 4.29 19.03 5.79
C CYS A 196 3.93 17.55 5.52
N ALA A 197 3.01 16.96 6.27
CA ALA A 197 2.56 15.57 6.06
C ALA A 197 1.68 15.41 4.83
N ILE A 198 1.00 16.48 4.40
CA ILE A 198 0.12 16.45 3.22
C ILE A 198 0.92 16.46 1.91
N LEU A 199 2.10 17.11 1.88
CA LEU A 199 2.89 17.27 0.65
C LEU A 199 3.23 15.96 -0.07
N PRO A 200 3.73 14.89 0.57
CA PRO A 200 4.03 13.63 -0.12
C PRO A 200 2.78 12.98 -0.74
N VAL A 201 1.63 13.10 -0.07
CA VAL A 201 0.35 12.57 -0.58
C VAL A 201 -0.06 13.31 -1.85
N ILE A 202 0.04 14.64 -1.86
CA ILE A 202 -0.25 15.47 -3.05
C ILE A 202 0.69 15.09 -4.20
N ILE A 203 1.99 14.92 -3.94
CA ILE A 203 2.97 14.56 -4.97
C ILE A 203 2.63 13.21 -5.58
N VAL A 204 2.37 12.19 -4.75
CA VAL A 204 1.99 10.85 -5.22
C VAL A 204 0.70 10.90 -6.04
N TYR A 205 -0.30 11.64 -5.57
CA TYR A 205 -1.56 11.83 -6.31
C TYR A 205 -1.31 12.47 -7.68
N LEU A 206 -0.59 13.58 -7.74
CA LEU A 206 -0.30 14.28 -9.00
C LEU A 206 0.49 13.41 -9.98
N CYS A 207 1.45 12.61 -9.49
CA CYS A 207 2.22 11.70 -10.32
C CYS A 207 1.37 10.58 -10.94
N LEU A 208 0.40 10.06 -10.19
CA LEU A 208 -0.41 8.91 -10.60
C LEU A 208 -1.74 9.29 -11.25
N SER A 209 -2.28 10.48 -11.00
CA SER A 209 -3.58 10.94 -11.53
C SER A 209 -3.68 10.89 -13.06
N LYS A 210 -2.57 11.17 -13.76
CA LYS A 210 -2.52 11.08 -15.23
C LYS A 210 -2.85 9.69 -15.78
N PHE A 211 -2.57 8.63 -15.03
CA PHE A 211 -2.88 7.26 -15.45
C PHE A 211 -4.35 6.92 -15.21
N ILE A 212 -4.98 7.54 -14.22
CA ILE A 212 -6.40 7.38 -13.91
C ILE A 212 -7.23 7.99 -15.05
N VAL A 213 -6.95 9.24 -15.43
CA VAL A 213 -7.70 9.96 -16.46
C VAL A 213 -7.66 9.21 -17.79
N ARG A 214 -6.49 8.71 -18.19
CA ARG A 214 -6.35 7.93 -19.44
C ARG A 214 -7.13 6.62 -19.44
N GLY A 215 -7.33 5.99 -18.29
CA GLY A 215 -8.11 4.75 -18.18
C GLY A 215 -9.61 4.96 -18.30
N VAL A 216 -10.12 6.06 -17.77
CA VAL A 216 -11.56 6.42 -17.85
C VAL A 216 -11.98 6.75 -19.29
N THR A 217 -11.12 7.44 -20.04
CA THR A 217 -11.42 7.79 -21.45
C THR A 217 -11.45 6.59 -22.37
N LEU A 218 -10.65 5.54 -22.10
CA LEU A 218 -10.66 4.30 -22.90
C LEU A 218 -11.87 3.39 -22.60
N GLY A 219 -12.42 3.45 -21.37
CA GLY A 219 -13.61 2.70 -20.98
C GLY A 219 -14.94 3.38 -21.34
N GLY A 220 -14.94 4.70 -21.56
CA GLY A 220 -16.12 5.50 -21.87
C GLY A 220 -16.60 5.49 -23.33
N VAL A 221 -15.87 4.82 -24.23
CA VAL A 221 -16.20 4.78 -25.69
C VAL A 221 -17.02 3.52 -26.07
N LYS A 222 -17.47 2.73 -25.11
CA LYS A 222 -18.42 1.64 -25.32
C LYS A 222 -19.82 2.07 -24.85
N GLY A 223 -20.37 3.09 -25.50
CA GLY A 223 -21.76 3.48 -25.43
C GLY A 223 -22.27 3.69 -26.84
#